data_22a6e556855a96682c0023453e63ed5b
#
_entry.id   22a6e556855a96682c0023453e63ed5b
#
_cell.length_a   1.000
_cell.length_b   1.000
_cell.length_c   1.000
_cell.angle_alpha   90.00
_cell.angle_beta   90.00
_cell.angle_gamma   90.00
#
_symmetry.space_group_name_H-M   'P 1'
#
loop_
_entity.id
_entity.type
_entity.pdbx_description
1 polymer ?
#
loop_
_entity_poly.entity_id
_entity_poly.type
_entity_poly.pdbx_seq_one_letter_code
_entity_poly.pdbx_strand_id
1 'polypeptide(L)'
;MKKILIIISIFIGLLLIIGLGMFIYIKTSFLSENEIKDIIIKDMNKSSEEIHFEKVDLEIKEKCYEVDLYYNNNEYEYKVDAKNGKIIYSDFVKLKVPTSETNTDNQSSRSDIKNLEDAKNMALEHANLKQEEATFTKTKNDVEDGVNIYEIEFTDNTYKYEYEISVNNGEILKNSKEKINKRGN
;
A
#
# COMPACT_ATOMS: atom_id res chain seq x y z
N MET A 1 -39.84 -0.98 39.63
CA MET A 1 -38.45 -0.51 39.62
C MET A 1 -37.44 -1.64 39.76
N LYS A 2 -37.44 -2.51 40.79
CA LYS A 2 -36.46 -3.58 40.97
C LYS A 2 -36.34 -4.56 39.78
N LYS A 3 -37.46 -4.97 39.14
CA LYS A 3 -37.46 -5.89 37.96
C LYS A 3 -36.79 -5.24 36.75
N ILE A 4 -36.96 -3.92 36.53
CA ILE A 4 -36.33 -3.20 35.42
C ILE A 4 -34.81 -3.11 35.62
N LEU A 5 -34.37 -2.86 36.85
CA LEU A 5 -32.94 -2.82 37.17
C LEU A 5 -32.25 -4.18 36.94
N ILE A 6 -32.92 -5.29 37.25
CA ILE A 6 -32.43 -6.65 37.01
C ILE A 6 -32.29 -6.91 35.51
N ILE A 7 -33.28 -6.53 34.69
CA ILE A 7 -33.24 -6.70 33.23
C ILE A 7 -32.09 -5.88 32.62
N ILE A 8 -31.91 -4.64 33.07
CA ILE A 8 -30.79 -3.78 32.63
C ILE A 8 -29.44 -4.39 33.00
N SER A 9 -29.30 -4.91 34.22
CA SER A 9 -28.07 -5.55 34.67
C SER A 9 -27.72 -6.80 33.83
N ILE A 10 -28.69 -7.64 33.49
CA ILE A 10 -28.52 -8.81 32.64
C ILE A 10 -28.09 -8.38 31.24
N PHE A 11 -28.72 -7.32 30.69
CA PHE A 11 -28.39 -6.82 29.35
C PHE A 11 -26.95 -6.26 29.28
N ILE A 12 -26.53 -5.50 30.31
CA ILE A 12 -25.14 -5.00 30.43
C ILE A 12 -24.16 -6.18 30.54
N GLY A 13 -24.48 -7.19 31.38
CA GLY A 13 -23.64 -8.38 31.50
C GLY A 13 -23.47 -9.12 30.17
N LEU A 14 -24.53 -9.26 29.39
CA LEU A 14 -24.48 -9.88 28.07
C LEU A 14 -23.58 -9.09 27.10
N LEU A 15 -23.71 -7.75 27.09
CA LEU A 15 -22.87 -6.89 26.25
C LEU A 15 -21.38 -7.02 26.61
N LEU A 16 -21.05 -7.10 27.91
CA LEU A 16 -19.66 -7.30 28.37
C LEU A 16 -19.10 -8.66 27.92
N ILE A 17 -19.89 -9.74 27.96
CA ILE A 17 -19.48 -11.07 27.49
C ILE A 17 -19.22 -11.05 26.00
N ILE A 18 -20.12 -10.42 25.20
CA ILE A 18 -19.94 -10.28 23.74
C ILE A 18 -18.68 -9.46 23.43
N GLY A 19 -18.49 -8.33 24.13
CA GLY A 19 -17.30 -7.48 23.96
C GLY A 19 -16.00 -8.22 24.28
N LEU A 20 -15.97 -8.98 25.38
CA LEU A 20 -14.82 -9.80 25.77
C LEU A 20 -14.54 -10.90 24.73
N GLY A 21 -15.59 -11.59 24.27
CA GLY A 21 -15.47 -12.61 23.23
C GLY A 21 -14.91 -12.06 21.92
N MET A 22 -15.38 -10.87 21.52
CA MET A 22 -14.87 -10.17 20.33
C MET A 22 -13.40 -9.76 20.49
N PHE A 23 -13.04 -9.23 21.66
CA PHE A 23 -11.66 -8.85 21.96
C PHE A 23 -10.70 -10.06 21.90
N ILE A 24 -11.08 -11.18 22.52
CA ILE A 24 -10.30 -12.41 22.49
C ILE A 24 -10.18 -12.93 21.05
N TYR A 25 -11.28 -12.91 20.28
CA TYR A 25 -11.30 -13.33 18.88
C TYR A 25 -10.31 -12.51 18.04
N ILE A 26 -10.33 -11.18 18.17
CA ILE A 26 -9.40 -10.30 17.43
C ILE A 26 -7.96 -10.65 17.80
N LYS A 27 -7.64 -10.69 19.09
CA LYS A 27 -6.27 -10.95 19.60
C LYS A 27 -5.71 -12.34 19.19
N THR A 28 -6.57 -13.34 19.02
CA THR A 28 -6.12 -14.70 18.70
C THR A 28 -6.17 -15.03 17.21
N SER A 29 -6.92 -14.25 16.43
CA SER A 29 -7.18 -14.57 15.01
C SER A 29 -6.41 -13.69 14.04
N PHE A 30 -5.95 -12.52 14.48
CA PHE A 30 -5.31 -11.53 13.63
C PHE A 30 -3.94 -11.12 14.19
N LEU A 31 -3.05 -10.74 13.29
CA LEU A 31 -1.78 -10.11 13.62
C LEU A 31 -2.04 -8.78 14.36
N SER A 32 -1.10 -8.37 15.18
CA SER A 32 -1.15 -7.08 15.86
C SER A 32 -0.75 -5.94 14.89
N GLU A 33 -1.15 -4.70 15.21
CA GLU A 33 -0.72 -3.51 14.47
C GLU A 33 0.81 -3.40 14.33
N ASN A 34 1.57 -3.77 15.37
CA ASN A 34 3.03 -3.73 15.34
C ASN A 34 3.59 -4.73 14.32
N GLU A 35 3.05 -5.96 14.28
CA GLU A 35 3.44 -6.95 13.29
C GLU A 35 3.13 -6.48 11.86
N ILE A 36 2.00 -5.80 11.65
CA ILE A 36 1.64 -5.20 10.35
C ILE A 36 2.61 -4.08 9.97
N LYS A 37 2.94 -3.18 10.90
CA LYS A 37 3.94 -2.11 10.68
C LYS A 37 5.30 -2.69 10.30
N ASP A 38 5.75 -3.73 11.00
CA ASP A 38 7.03 -4.40 10.71
C ASP A 38 7.05 -5.03 9.32
N ILE A 39 5.91 -5.61 8.89
CA ILE A 39 5.77 -6.17 7.53
C ILE A 39 5.92 -5.07 6.48
N ILE A 40 5.25 -3.94 6.67
CA ILE A 40 5.31 -2.81 5.73
C ILE A 40 6.70 -2.18 5.70
N ILE A 41 7.32 -1.94 6.85
CA ILE A 41 8.70 -1.43 6.96
C ILE A 41 9.67 -2.31 6.17
N LYS A 42 9.50 -3.64 6.29
CA LYS A 42 10.30 -4.61 5.56
C LYS A 42 10.05 -4.60 4.05
N ASP A 43 8.78 -4.49 3.63
CA ASP A 43 8.41 -4.40 2.20
C ASP A 43 9.00 -3.15 1.56
N MET A 44 8.90 -2.01 2.25
CA MET A 44 9.49 -0.74 1.81
C MET A 44 11.02 -0.75 1.83
N ASN A 45 11.65 -1.64 2.59
CA ASN A 45 13.10 -1.69 2.83
C ASN A 45 13.66 -0.35 3.32
N LYS A 46 12.99 0.27 4.30
CA LYS A 46 13.32 1.58 4.88
C LYS A 46 13.52 1.48 6.39
N SER A 47 14.10 2.55 6.98
CA SER A 47 14.17 2.66 8.43
C SER A 47 12.80 3.01 9.02
N SER A 48 12.45 2.39 10.14
CA SER A 48 11.21 2.68 10.86
C SER A 48 11.11 4.13 11.34
N GLU A 49 12.24 4.78 11.59
CA GLU A 49 12.32 6.18 12.06
C GLU A 49 11.93 7.19 10.98
N GLU A 50 12.02 6.80 9.70
CA GLU A 50 11.70 7.65 8.55
C GLU A 50 10.24 7.52 8.09
N ILE A 51 9.53 6.50 8.57
CA ILE A 51 8.15 6.20 8.18
C ILE A 51 7.17 6.76 9.23
N HIS A 52 6.27 7.61 8.78
CA HIS A 52 5.19 8.14 9.60
C HIS A 52 3.88 7.42 9.30
N PHE A 53 3.45 6.52 10.20
CA PHE A 53 2.15 5.86 10.10
C PHE A 53 1.06 6.82 10.58
N GLU A 54 0.13 7.16 9.69
CA GLU A 54 -1.02 8.02 10.00
C GLU A 54 -2.21 7.21 10.49
N LYS A 55 -2.48 6.08 9.81
CA LYS A 55 -3.62 5.22 10.07
C LYS A 55 -3.21 3.76 10.04
N VAL A 56 -3.73 2.95 10.96
CA VAL A 56 -3.60 1.49 10.97
C VAL A 56 -4.90 0.90 11.48
N ASP A 57 -5.82 0.60 10.59
CA ASP A 57 -7.17 0.16 10.92
C ASP A 57 -7.41 -1.30 10.52
N LEU A 58 -7.99 -2.08 11.46
CA LEU A 58 -8.40 -3.46 11.20
C LEU A 58 -9.82 -3.51 10.64
N GLU A 59 -9.95 -3.87 9.36
CA GLU A 59 -11.22 -4.14 8.70
C GLU A 59 -11.62 -5.62 8.93
N ILE A 60 -12.39 -5.86 9.99
CA ILE A 60 -12.77 -7.22 10.43
C ILE A 60 -13.53 -8.00 9.34
N LYS A 61 -14.42 -7.31 8.59
CA LYS A 61 -15.22 -7.95 7.53
C LYS A 61 -14.35 -8.43 6.38
N GLU A 62 -13.37 -7.63 5.99
CA GLU A 62 -12.43 -7.92 4.91
C GLU A 62 -11.25 -8.75 5.38
N LYS A 63 -11.03 -8.82 6.70
CA LYS A 63 -9.91 -9.50 7.36
C LYS A 63 -8.56 -8.96 6.89
N CYS A 64 -8.48 -7.65 6.68
CA CYS A 64 -7.27 -6.94 6.33
C CYS A 64 -7.04 -5.73 7.22
N TYR A 65 -5.81 -5.28 7.28
CA TYR A 65 -5.48 -3.95 7.78
C TYR A 65 -5.41 -2.98 6.60
N GLU A 66 -6.01 -1.81 6.77
CA GLU A 66 -5.79 -0.64 5.93
C GLU A 66 -4.80 0.28 6.65
N VAL A 67 -3.75 0.66 5.94
CA VAL A 67 -2.65 1.43 6.52
C VAL A 67 -2.29 2.57 5.58
N ASP A 68 -2.38 3.79 6.12
CA ASP A 68 -1.94 5.01 5.46
C ASP A 68 -0.67 5.50 6.15
N LEU A 69 0.34 5.84 5.37
CA LEU A 69 1.62 6.30 5.89
C LEU A 69 2.29 7.31 4.95
N TYR A 70 3.21 8.09 5.52
CA TYR A 70 4.05 9.02 4.78
C TYR A 70 5.53 8.64 4.90
N TYR A 71 6.24 8.75 3.79
CA TYR A 71 7.69 8.64 3.71
C TYR A 71 8.22 9.61 2.65
N ASN A 72 9.19 10.46 3.00
CA ASN A 72 9.80 11.46 2.09
C ASN A 72 8.77 12.31 1.33
N ASN A 73 7.77 12.86 2.02
CA ASN A 73 6.66 13.64 1.44
C ASN A 73 5.82 12.89 0.39
N ASN A 74 5.83 11.59 0.42
CA ASN A 74 4.99 10.76 -0.41
C ASN A 74 3.98 10.03 0.46
N GLU A 75 2.79 9.84 -0.09
CA GLU A 75 1.72 9.08 0.54
C GLU A 75 1.73 7.64 0.06
N TYR A 76 1.55 6.71 0.98
CA TYR A 76 1.48 5.29 0.72
C TYR A 76 0.22 4.72 1.38
N GLU A 77 -0.51 3.91 0.64
CA GLU A 77 -1.63 3.11 1.13
C GLU A 77 -1.29 1.63 1.04
N TYR A 78 -1.58 0.88 2.10
CA TYR A 78 -1.42 -0.57 2.12
C TYR A 78 -2.70 -1.25 2.57
N LYS A 79 -3.01 -2.41 1.93
CA LYS A 79 -3.94 -3.39 2.49
C LYS A 79 -3.19 -4.69 2.73
N VAL A 80 -3.21 -5.15 3.98
CA VAL A 80 -2.45 -6.32 4.42
C VAL A 80 -3.40 -7.34 5.03
N ASP A 81 -3.36 -8.61 4.58
CA ASP A 81 -4.14 -9.71 5.15
C ASP A 81 -3.84 -9.82 6.65
N ALA A 82 -4.88 -9.62 7.47
CA ALA A 82 -4.74 -9.54 8.92
C ALA A 82 -4.34 -10.87 9.58
N LYS A 83 -4.44 -12.01 8.87
CA LYS A 83 -4.12 -13.33 9.42
C LYS A 83 -2.71 -13.79 9.11
N ASN A 84 -2.21 -13.47 7.92
CA ASN A 84 -0.96 -14.02 7.43
C ASN A 84 0.06 -12.94 6.99
N GLY A 85 -0.29 -11.66 7.08
CA GLY A 85 0.59 -10.55 6.77
C GLY A 85 0.91 -10.38 5.28
N LYS A 86 0.19 -11.04 4.38
CA LYS A 86 0.41 -10.86 2.95
C LYS A 86 -0.12 -9.51 2.50
N ILE A 87 0.68 -8.79 1.75
CA ILE A 87 0.25 -7.55 1.10
C ILE A 87 -0.78 -7.91 0.04
N ILE A 88 -1.98 -7.34 0.15
CA ILE A 88 -3.09 -7.48 -0.79
C ILE A 88 -3.01 -6.37 -1.83
N TYR A 89 -2.68 -5.17 -1.37
CA TYR A 89 -2.60 -3.94 -2.16
C TYR A 89 -1.54 -3.03 -1.57
N SER A 90 -0.83 -2.31 -2.41
CA SER A 90 -0.06 -1.13 -2.02
C SER A 90 -0.13 -0.09 -3.13
N ASP A 91 -0.21 1.17 -2.76
CA ASP A 91 -0.16 2.33 -3.65
C ASP A 91 0.82 3.36 -3.12
N PHE A 92 1.42 4.09 -4.04
CA PHE A 92 2.33 5.20 -3.75
C PHE A 92 1.97 6.35 -4.68
N VAL A 93 1.75 7.51 -4.09
CA VAL A 93 1.51 8.76 -4.83
C VAL A 93 2.49 9.81 -4.36
N LYS A 94 3.24 10.38 -5.30
CA LYS A 94 4.10 11.52 -5.00
C LYS A 94 3.26 12.76 -4.77
N LEU A 95 3.33 13.32 -3.55
CA LEU A 95 2.67 14.58 -3.24
C LEU A 95 3.33 15.73 -4.01
N LYS A 96 2.52 16.47 -4.77
CA LYS A 96 2.97 17.70 -5.42
C LYS A 96 3.23 18.74 -4.34
N VAL A 97 4.49 18.99 -3.98
CA VAL A 97 4.85 20.18 -3.21
C VAL A 97 4.64 21.39 -4.13
N PRO A 98 3.86 22.42 -3.75
CA PRO A 98 3.82 23.66 -4.51
C PRO A 98 5.23 24.23 -4.53
N THR A 99 5.93 24.11 -5.63
CA THR A 99 7.31 24.59 -5.77
C THR A 99 7.31 26.10 -5.87
N SER A 100 7.65 26.78 -4.77
CA SER A 100 8.44 28.01 -4.91
C SER A 100 9.84 27.55 -5.31
N GLU A 101 10.25 27.96 -6.50
CA GLU A 101 11.55 27.64 -7.09
C GLU A 101 12.67 27.92 -6.09
N THR A 102 13.27 26.88 -5.55
CA THR A 102 14.58 26.96 -4.91
C THR A 102 15.32 25.66 -5.22
N ASN A 103 16.26 25.78 -6.15
CA ASN A 103 17.24 24.74 -6.46
C ASN A 103 17.90 24.24 -5.18
N THR A 104 17.66 22.99 -4.83
CA THR A 104 18.56 22.27 -3.93
C THR A 104 18.75 20.88 -4.51
N ASP A 105 19.95 20.71 -5.07
CA ASP A 105 20.49 19.43 -5.51
C ASP A 105 20.38 18.38 -4.39
N ASN A 106 19.46 17.44 -4.55
CA ASN A 106 19.62 16.13 -3.97
C ASN A 106 19.61 15.12 -5.13
N GLN A 107 20.82 14.83 -5.56
CA GLN A 107 21.21 13.86 -6.54
C GLN A 107 20.90 12.45 -6.02
N SER A 108 19.65 12.00 -6.19
CA SER A 108 19.33 10.58 -6.19
C SER A 108 19.28 10.15 -7.65
N SER A 109 20.19 9.27 -8.02
CA SER A 109 20.45 8.62 -9.31
C SER A 109 19.47 8.97 -10.44
N ARG A 110 19.83 9.96 -11.27
CA ARG A 110 19.24 10.15 -12.59
C ARG A 110 19.49 8.90 -13.42
N SER A 111 18.52 8.04 -13.51
CA SER A 111 18.46 7.09 -14.63
C SER A 111 17.99 7.88 -15.84
N ASP A 112 18.86 8.02 -16.84
CA ASP A 112 18.51 8.63 -18.13
C ASP A 112 17.48 7.75 -18.85
N ILE A 113 16.19 7.97 -18.58
CA ILE A 113 15.13 7.33 -19.35
C ILE A 113 15.09 7.98 -20.73
N LYS A 114 15.50 7.22 -21.72
CA LYS A 114 15.55 7.67 -23.12
C LYS A 114 14.31 7.27 -23.91
N ASN A 115 13.62 6.23 -23.46
CA ASN A 115 12.50 5.62 -24.20
C ASN A 115 11.62 4.76 -23.27
N LEU A 116 10.53 4.25 -23.84
CA LEU A 116 9.57 3.39 -23.14
C LEU A 116 10.18 2.08 -22.64
N GLU A 117 11.22 1.55 -23.30
CA GLU A 117 11.88 0.31 -22.86
C GLU A 117 12.70 0.54 -21.58
N ASP A 118 13.38 1.68 -21.47
CA ASP A 118 14.08 2.07 -20.25
C ASP A 118 13.09 2.22 -19.08
N ALA A 119 11.91 2.80 -19.33
CA ALA A 119 10.85 2.94 -18.32
C ALA A 119 10.30 1.57 -17.87
N LYS A 120 10.12 0.62 -18.80
CA LYS A 120 9.73 -0.76 -18.46
C LYS A 120 10.77 -1.45 -17.58
N ASN A 121 12.04 -1.32 -17.93
CA ASN A 121 13.13 -1.89 -17.15
C ASN A 121 13.19 -1.29 -15.74
N MET A 122 12.99 0.02 -15.60
CA MET A 122 12.91 0.67 -14.31
C MET A 122 11.74 0.17 -13.47
N ALA A 123 10.55 0.02 -14.07
CA ALA A 123 9.38 -0.50 -13.37
C ALA A 123 9.62 -1.95 -12.87
N LEU A 124 10.25 -2.79 -13.68
CA LEU A 124 10.62 -4.15 -13.28
C LEU A 124 11.67 -4.16 -12.15
N GLU A 125 12.70 -3.32 -12.25
CA GLU A 125 13.73 -3.18 -11.20
C GLU A 125 13.10 -2.73 -9.88
N HIS A 126 12.23 -1.72 -9.92
CA HIS A 126 11.52 -1.26 -8.73
C HIS A 126 10.61 -2.33 -8.12
N ALA A 127 9.94 -3.14 -8.96
CA ALA A 127 9.13 -4.27 -8.52
C ALA A 127 9.96 -5.49 -8.06
N ASN A 128 11.30 -5.43 -8.23
CA ASN A 128 12.23 -6.55 -8.00
C ASN A 128 11.85 -7.81 -8.80
N LEU A 129 11.49 -7.63 -10.07
CA LEU A 129 11.12 -8.68 -11.01
C LEU A 129 12.05 -8.71 -12.21
N LYS A 130 12.26 -9.90 -12.77
CA LYS A 130 12.91 -10.07 -14.06
C LYS A 130 11.89 -10.00 -15.19
N GLN A 131 12.36 -9.69 -16.39
CA GLN A 131 11.50 -9.59 -17.58
C GLN A 131 10.73 -10.88 -17.88
N GLU A 132 11.34 -12.03 -17.69
CA GLU A 132 10.72 -13.34 -17.90
C GLU A 132 9.60 -13.67 -16.87
N GLU A 133 9.54 -12.94 -15.75
CA GLU A 133 8.54 -13.11 -14.69
C GLU A 133 7.32 -12.22 -14.90
N ALA A 134 7.41 -11.22 -15.80
CA ALA A 134 6.39 -10.22 -16.02
C ALA A 134 5.71 -10.35 -17.38
N THR A 135 4.40 -10.15 -17.39
CA THR A 135 3.60 -10.02 -18.62
C THR A 135 3.06 -8.60 -18.68
N PHE A 136 3.57 -7.79 -19.63
CA PHE A 136 3.09 -6.44 -19.85
C PHE A 136 1.70 -6.44 -20.44
N THR A 137 0.77 -5.72 -19.83
CA THR A 137 -0.63 -5.59 -20.25
C THR A 137 -0.93 -4.22 -20.85
N LYS A 138 -0.16 -3.20 -20.47
CA LYS A 138 -0.28 -1.84 -20.99
C LYS A 138 1.08 -1.14 -20.97
N THR A 139 1.42 -0.49 -22.08
CA THR A 139 2.61 0.37 -22.15
C THR A 139 2.32 1.49 -23.15
N LYS A 140 2.24 2.73 -22.68
CA LYS A 140 1.97 3.90 -23.52
C LYS A 140 2.59 5.18 -22.97
N ASN A 141 2.74 6.18 -23.85
CA ASN A 141 2.95 7.56 -23.43
C ASN A 141 1.57 8.18 -23.17
N ASP A 142 1.48 8.97 -22.11
CA ASP A 142 0.28 9.72 -21.76
C ASP A 142 0.66 11.09 -21.20
N VAL A 143 -0.36 11.92 -20.96
CA VAL A 143 -0.21 13.21 -20.28
C VAL A 143 -1.18 13.23 -19.12
N GLU A 144 -0.64 13.27 -17.90
CA GLU A 144 -1.45 13.38 -16.70
C GLU A 144 -1.07 14.65 -15.93
N ASP A 145 -2.06 15.47 -15.60
CA ASP A 145 -1.89 16.78 -14.96
C ASP A 145 -0.87 17.71 -15.65
N GLY A 146 -0.74 17.60 -16.98
CA GLY A 146 0.22 18.39 -17.78
C GLY A 146 1.65 17.84 -17.77
N VAL A 147 1.88 16.68 -17.16
CA VAL A 147 3.18 16.00 -17.16
C VAL A 147 3.15 14.86 -18.17
N ASN A 148 4.16 14.79 -19.05
CA ASN A 148 4.33 13.64 -19.93
C ASN A 148 4.83 12.45 -19.13
N ILE A 149 4.11 11.34 -19.20
CA ILE A 149 4.39 10.10 -18.46
C ILE A 149 4.49 8.90 -19.38
N TYR A 150 5.24 7.89 -18.95
CA TYR A 150 5.09 6.52 -19.39
C TYR A 150 4.16 5.81 -18.40
N GLU A 151 3.01 5.33 -18.91
CA GLU A 151 2.10 4.47 -18.16
C GLU A 151 2.42 3.01 -18.50
N ILE A 152 2.73 2.22 -17.46
CA ILE A 152 3.20 0.85 -17.61
C ILE A 152 2.41 -0.04 -16.66
N GLU A 153 1.70 -1.03 -17.23
CA GLU A 153 1.04 -2.08 -16.45
C GLU A 153 1.62 -3.44 -16.81
N PHE A 154 1.84 -4.26 -15.82
CA PHE A 154 2.24 -5.66 -16.00
C PHE A 154 1.73 -6.51 -14.84
N THR A 155 1.75 -7.81 -15.07
CA THR A 155 1.40 -8.82 -14.05
C THR A 155 2.51 -9.84 -13.92
N ASP A 156 2.68 -10.34 -12.69
CA ASP A 156 3.31 -11.63 -12.43
C ASP A 156 2.24 -12.71 -12.16
N ASN A 157 2.60 -13.84 -11.58
CA ASN A 157 1.62 -14.89 -11.25
C ASN A 157 0.72 -14.55 -10.06
N THR A 158 1.01 -13.47 -9.31
CA THR A 158 0.41 -13.13 -8.02
C THR A 158 -0.17 -11.73 -7.98
N TYR A 159 0.50 -10.77 -8.62
CA TYR A 159 0.18 -9.36 -8.54
C TYR A 159 0.02 -8.71 -9.90
N LYS A 160 -0.84 -7.68 -9.97
CA LYS A 160 -0.87 -6.66 -10.98
C LYS A 160 -0.08 -5.45 -10.47
N TYR A 161 0.69 -4.84 -11.36
CA TYR A 161 1.49 -3.65 -11.09
C TYR A 161 1.12 -2.55 -12.08
N GLU A 162 1.05 -1.32 -11.60
CA GLU A 162 0.84 -0.12 -12.41
C GLU A 162 1.88 0.92 -12.03
N TYR A 163 2.45 1.60 -13.03
CA TYR A 163 3.47 2.64 -12.86
C TYR A 163 3.17 3.84 -13.73
N GLU A 164 3.38 5.03 -13.18
CA GLU A 164 3.47 6.29 -13.89
C GLU A 164 4.87 6.84 -13.71
N ILE A 165 5.62 6.98 -14.80
CA ILE A 165 7.02 7.39 -14.80
C ILE A 165 7.17 8.64 -15.65
N SER A 166 7.75 9.69 -15.09
CA SER A 166 8.00 10.95 -15.80
C SER A 166 8.94 10.73 -17.00
N VAL A 167 8.48 11.14 -18.19
CA VAL A 167 9.30 11.12 -19.41
C VAL A 167 10.53 12.00 -19.29
N ASN A 168 10.44 13.10 -18.51
CA ASN A 168 11.47 14.12 -18.47
C ASN A 168 12.71 13.73 -17.66
N ASN A 169 12.51 12.99 -16.56
CA ASN A 169 13.58 12.69 -15.61
C ASN A 169 13.57 11.24 -15.09
N GLY A 170 12.63 10.42 -15.55
CA GLY A 170 12.54 9.03 -15.12
C GLY A 170 12.06 8.83 -13.68
N GLU A 171 11.48 9.83 -13.07
CA GLU A 171 10.98 9.71 -11.72
C GLU A 171 9.69 8.90 -11.69
N ILE A 172 9.57 7.94 -10.78
CA ILE A 172 8.32 7.24 -10.51
C ILE A 172 7.41 8.22 -9.76
N LEU A 173 6.31 8.62 -10.41
CA LEU A 173 5.33 9.56 -9.86
C LEU A 173 4.24 8.83 -9.09
N LYS A 174 3.93 7.60 -9.53
CA LYS A 174 2.96 6.72 -8.92
C LYS A 174 3.32 5.28 -9.20
N ASN A 175 3.06 4.40 -8.25
CA ASN A 175 3.00 2.96 -8.52
C ASN A 175 1.94 2.31 -7.62
N SER A 176 1.33 1.25 -8.13
CA SER A 176 0.47 0.40 -7.33
C SER A 176 0.79 -1.08 -7.56
N LYS A 177 0.48 -1.90 -6.56
CA LYS A 177 0.62 -3.35 -6.57
C LYS A 177 -0.64 -3.95 -5.96
N GLU A 178 -1.37 -4.72 -6.74
CA GLU A 178 -2.61 -5.36 -6.31
C GLU A 178 -2.55 -6.87 -6.51
N LYS A 179 -2.95 -7.63 -5.50
CA LYS A 179 -3.01 -9.08 -5.56
C LYS A 179 -4.10 -9.55 -6.50
N ILE A 180 -3.73 -10.39 -7.47
CA ILE A 180 -4.67 -10.98 -8.42
C ILE A 180 -5.57 -11.97 -7.69
N ASN A 181 -6.87 -11.66 -7.61
CA ASN A 181 -7.87 -12.60 -7.12
C ASN A 181 -8.20 -13.58 -8.25
N LYS A 182 -7.52 -14.73 -8.27
CA LYS A 182 -7.95 -15.85 -9.13
C LYS A 182 -9.32 -16.33 -8.59
N ARG A 183 -10.41 -15.81 -9.16
CA ARG A 183 -11.72 -16.43 -8.95
C ARG A 183 -11.59 -17.86 -9.45
N GLY A 184 -11.69 -18.81 -8.53
CA GLY A 184 -11.72 -20.23 -8.89
C GLY A 184 -12.86 -20.48 -9.87
N ASN A 185 -12.51 -21.02 -11.02
CA ASN A 185 -13.47 -21.72 -11.87
C ASN A 185 -13.93 -23.00 -11.17
#